data_91301a4d5aab16408e87f029926297da
#
_entry.id   91301a4d5aab16408e87f029926297da
#
_cell.length_a   1.000
_cell.length_b   1.000
_cell.length_c   1.000
_cell.angle_alpha   90.00
_cell.angle_beta   90.00
_cell.angle_gamma   90.00
#
_symmetry.space_group_name_H-M   'P 1'
#
loop_
_entity.id
_entity.type
_entity.pdbx_description
1 polymer ?
#
loop_
_entity_poly.entity_id
_entity_poly.type
_entity_poly.pdbx_seq_one_letter_code
_entity_poly.pdbx_strand_id
1 'polypeptide(L)'
;QYSDIWANDTYLQFMYERLLMLRELLSEDGSLYLHCDWNKAHHLRCVMEEVFGQDGFRNEIIWQRVAARSDSTTYNHIHDVVLFCTKSADFTWNQQYHAYSDKYVEDKYALADTDCRKYQLYNLTSPNPRPNMTYEWMGHPPPEKGWRYSKDAMQQLHDAGRIWYPEDKSKRPRL
;
A
#
# COMPACT_ATOMS: atom_id res chain seq x y z
N GLN A 1 30.38 20.50 -14.73
CA GLN A 1 30.86 19.14 -14.51
C GLN A 1 31.15 19.03 -13.01
N TYR A 2 30.24 18.40 -12.25
CA TYR A 2 30.53 18.05 -10.86
C TYR A 2 31.48 16.85 -10.92
N SER A 3 32.70 17.04 -10.46
CA SER A 3 33.61 15.92 -10.21
C SER A 3 33.13 15.26 -8.90
N ASP A 4 32.74 13.99 -8.97
CA ASP A 4 32.52 13.17 -7.78
C ASP A 4 33.85 12.99 -7.05
N ILE A 5 34.18 13.95 -6.17
CA ILE A 5 35.41 14.00 -5.38
C ILE A 5 35.35 12.97 -4.22
N TRP A 6 34.21 12.37 -3.98
CA TRP A 6 33.97 11.51 -2.84
C TRP A 6 34.32 10.06 -3.15
N ALA A 7 35.36 9.52 -2.46
CA ALA A 7 35.40 8.06 -2.28
C ALA A 7 34.15 7.59 -1.57
N ASN A 8 33.66 6.37 -1.86
CA ASN A 8 32.41 5.86 -1.31
C ASN A 8 32.29 6.02 0.21
N ASP A 9 33.35 5.74 0.94
CA ASP A 9 33.40 5.79 2.40
C ASP A 9 33.21 7.21 2.95
N THR A 10 33.88 8.21 2.31
CA THR A 10 33.75 9.61 2.73
C THR A 10 32.38 10.17 2.43
N TYR A 11 31.76 9.77 1.33
CA TYR A 11 30.39 10.16 1.01
C TYR A 11 29.38 9.61 2.03
N LEU A 12 29.46 8.33 2.35
CA LEU A 12 28.55 7.71 3.31
C LEU A 12 28.77 8.29 4.73
N GLN A 13 30.00 8.55 5.13
CA GLN A 13 30.30 9.22 6.39
C GLN A 13 29.70 10.63 6.43
N PHE A 14 29.87 11.41 5.37
CA PHE A 14 29.26 12.74 5.26
C PHE A 14 27.73 12.67 5.38
N MET A 15 27.11 11.72 4.68
CA MET A 15 25.65 11.55 4.73
C MET A 15 25.18 11.12 6.12
N TYR A 16 25.88 10.21 6.78
CA TYR A 16 25.59 9.77 8.14
C TYR A 16 25.56 10.94 9.12
N GLU A 17 26.62 11.76 9.14
CA GLU A 17 26.71 12.91 10.01
C GLU A 17 25.60 13.94 9.74
N ARG A 18 25.25 14.17 8.48
CA ARG A 18 24.18 15.10 8.10
C ARG A 18 22.80 14.56 8.48
N LEU A 19 22.56 13.26 8.31
CA LEU A 19 21.31 12.62 8.68
C LEU A 19 21.11 12.64 10.20
N LEU A 20 22.18 12.45 11.00
CA LEU A 20 22.10 12.62 12.46
C LEU A 20 21.66 14.04 12.82
N MET A 21 22.31 15.07 12.23
CA MET A 21 21.93 16.46 12.48
C MET A 21 20.50 16.77 12.03
N LEU A 22 20.08 16.27 10.87
CA LEU A 22 18.72 16.45 10.35
C LEU A 22 17.69 15.79 11.27
N ARG A 23 17.96 14.59 11.78
CA ARG A 23 17.09 13.92 12.74
C ARG A 23 16.89 14.76 14.02
N GLU A 24 17.94 15.36 14.56
CA GLU A 24 17.84 16.22 15.74
C GLU A 24 17.03 17.50 15.46
N LEU A 25 17.09 18.03 14.27
CA LEU A 25 16.32 19.23 13.86
C LEU A 25 14.86 18.95 13.55
N LEU A 26 14.48 17.68 13.28
CA LEU A 26 13.08 17.32 13.07
C LEU A 26 12.26 17.43 14.35
N SER A 27 11.01 17.91 14.22
CA SER A 27 10.00 17.77 15.28
C SER A 27 9.71 16.29 15.56
N GLU A 28 9.10 15.97 16.70
CA GLU A 28 8.80 14.57 17.06
C GLU A 28 7.86 13.88 16.07
N ASP A 29 6.96 14.63 15.44
CA ASP A 29 6.07 14.18 14.35
C ASP A 29 6.65 14.39 12.95
N GLY A 30 7.93 14.76 12.87
CA GLY A 30 8.62 15.14 11.64
C GLY A 30 8.98 13.95 10.74
N SER A 31 9.07 14.23 9.46
CA SER A 31 9.39 13.28 8.39
C SER A 31 10.57 13.74 7.56
N LEU A 32 11.37 12.79 7.08
CA LEU A 32 12.48 13.04 6.16
C LEU A 32 12.30 12.25 4.87
N TYR A 33 12.47 12.93 3.75
CA TYR A 33 12.51 12.35 2.41
C TYR A 33 13.89 12.57 1.81
N LEU A 34 14.62 11.49 1.55
CA LEU A 34 15.95 11.52 0.94
C LEU A 34 15.88 11.00 -0.49
N HIS A 35 16.03 11.89 -1.46
CA HIS A 35 16.13 11.51 -2.87
C HIS A 35 17.55 11.12 -3.24
N CYS A 36 17.70 10.00 -3.91
CA CYS A 36 18.97 9.53 -4.42
C CYS A 36 18.79 8.71 -5.70
N ASP A 37 19.88 8.50 -6.42
CA ASP A 37 19.89 7.59 -7.55
C ASP A 37 19.88 6.12 -7.10
N TRP A 38 19.56 5.23 -8.03
CA TRP A 38 19.56 3.79 -7.82
C TRP A 38 20.92 3.24 -7.30
N ASN A 39 22.05 3.89 -7.67
CA ASN A 39 23.39 3.43 -7.36
C ASN A 39 23.74 3.59 -5.87
N LYS A 40 23.21 4.61 -5.21
CA LYS A 40 23.48 4.90 -3.79
C LYS A 40 22.33 4.53 -2.86
N ALA A 41 21.15 4.26 -3.40
CA ALA A 41 19.93 4.03 -2.62
C ALA A 41 20.10 2.95 -1.54
N HIS A 42 20.69 1.81 -1.87
CA HIS A 42 20.86 0.70 -0.93
C HIS A 42 21.82 1.02 0.22
N HIS A 43 22.89 1.78 -0.04
CA HIS A 43 23.80 2.24 1.01
C HIS A 43 23.15 3.29 1.91
N LEU A 44 22.46 4.26 1.30
CA LEU A 44 21.79 5.34 2.04
C LEU A 44 20.64 4.79 2.86
N ARG A 45 19.94 3.75 2.39
CA ARG A 45 18.95 3.05 3.18
C ARG A 45 19.53 2.48 4.46
N CYS A 46 20.66 1.77 4.40
CA CYS A 46 21.33 1.24 5.59
C CYS A 46 21.71 2.37 6.57
N VAL A 47 22.23 3.48 6.04
CA VAL A 47 22.58 4.65 6.86
C VAL A 47 21.35 5.28 7.51
N MET A 48 20.23 5.36 6.79
CA MET A 48 18.97 5.89 7.34
C MET A 48 18.37 4.96 8.41
N GLU A 49 18.42 3.64 8.21
CA GLU A 49 17.99 2.66 9.22
C GLU A 49 18.86 2.73 10.48
N GLU A 50 20.17 2.99 10.35
CA GLU A 50 21.06 3.21 11.51
C GLU A 50 20.70 4.50 12.25
N VAL A 51 20.42 5.58 11.54
CA VAL A 51 20.14 6.89 12.14
C VAL A 51 18.71 6.96 12.74
N PHE A 52 17.69 6.50 12.01
CA PHE A 52 16.28 6.62 12.40
C PHE A 52 15.74 5.37 13.10
N GLY A 53 16.49 4.27 13.09
CA GLY A 53 16.03 2.95 13.51
C GLY A 53 15.21 2.25 12.42
N GLN A 54 15.10 0.92 12.51
CA GLN A 54 14.32 0.12 11.56
C GLN A 54 12.84 0.53 11.55
N ASP A 55 12.29 0.83 12.74
CA ASP A 55 10.90 1.28 12.87
C ASP A 55 10.67 2.71 12.37
N GLY A 56 11.72 3.51 12.27
CA GLY A 56 11.68 4.86 11.69
C GLY A 56 11.69 4.86 10.16
N PHE A 57 12.21 3.81 9.52
CA PHE A 57 12.13 3.66 8.07
C PHE A 57 10.72 3.23 7.65
N ARG A 58 10.08 4.01 6.77
CA ARG A 58 8.68 3.77 6.36
C ARG A 58 8.57 3.15 4.99
N ASN A 59 9.13 3.80 3.97
CA ASN A 59 8.97 3.38 2.58
C ASN A 59 10.18 3.72 1.73
N GLU A 60 10.32 2.93 0.66
CA GLU A 60 11.10 3.26 -0.52
C GLU A 60 10.13 3.59 -1.65
N ILE A 61 10.20 4.82 -2.15
CA ILE A 61 9.35 5.32 -3.23
C ILE A 61 10.17 5.30 -4.51
N ILE A 62 9.69 4.56 -5.49
CA ILE A 62 10.33 4.46 -6.80
C ILE A 62 9.78 5.56 -7.70
N TRP A 63 10.66 6.45 -8.12
CA TRP A 63 10.34 7.54 -9.03
C TRP A 63 10.81 7.22 -10.44
N GLN A 64 9.89 6.91 -11.34
CA GLN A 64 10.22 6.70 -12.75
C GLN A 64 10.63 8.04 -13.38
N ARG A 65 11.92 8.18 -13.73
CA ARG A 65 12.52 9.41 -14.26
C ARG A 65 12.44 9.50 -15.79
N VAL A 66 12.65 8.37 -16.46
CA VAL A 66 12.69 8.29 -17.92
C VAL A 66 11.98 7.03 -18.41
N ALA A 67 11.61 7.01 -19.68
CA ALA A 67 11.16 5.79 -20.34
C ALA A 67 12.34 4.85 -20.62
N ALA A 68 12.05 3.55 -20.76
CA ALA A 68 13.06 2.58 -21.19
C ALA A 68 13.61 2.92 -22.57
N ARG A 69 14.91 2.66 -22.78
CA ARG A 69 15.60 2.82 -24.06
C ARG A 69 15.80 1.45 -24.71
N SER A 70 15.78 1.40 -26.02
CA SER A 70 15.92 0.14 -26.79
C SER A 70 17.37 -0.24 -27.11
N ASP A 71 18.35 0.63 -26.82
CA ASP A 71 19.76 0.50 -27.20
C ASP A 71 20.65 -0.09 -26.07
N SER A 72 20.04 -0.55 -24.98
CA SER A 72 20.75 -1.10 -23.84
C SER A 72 20.97 -2.61 -24.00
N THR A 73 22.15 -3.09 -23.59
CA THR A 73 22.49 -4.52 -23.49
C THR A 73 22.12 -5.13 -22.12
N THR A 74 21.65 -4.30 -21.18
CA THR A 74 21.19 -4.69 -19.85
C THR A 74 19.85 -4.01 -19.56
N TYR A 75 19.25 -4.31 -18.40
CA TYR A 75 18.07 -3.57 -17.95
C TYR A 75 18.40 -2.09 -17.69
N ASN A 76 17.59 -1.20 -18.23
CA ASN A 76 17.79 0.24 -18.07
C ASN A 76 17.54 0.72 -16.64
N HIS A 77 18.36 1.66 -16.18
CA HIS A 77 18.13 2.40 -14.94
C HIS A 77 17.20 3.58 -15.23
N ILE A 78 15.89 3.36 -15.09
CA ILE A 78 14.85 4.32 -15.47
C ILE A 78 14.25 5.07 -14.27
N HIS A 79 14.74 4.78 -13.07
CA HIS A 79 14.18 5.32 -11.83
C HIS A 79 15.24 5.92 -10.91
N ASP A 80 14.79 6.80 -10.07
CA ASP A 80 15.45 7.23 -8.85
C ASP A 80 14.65 6.74 -7.65
N VAL A 81 15.23 6.88 -6.47
CA VAL A 81 14.64 6.40 -5.22
C VAL A 81 14.45 7.57 -4.26
N VAL A 82 13.31 7.61 -3.58
CA VAL A 82 13.08 8.50 -2.46
C VAL A 82 12.85 7.64 -1.22
N LEU A 83 13.77 7.71 -0.27
CA LEU A 83 13.71 7.01 1.01
C LEU A 83 12.93 7.88 2.00
N PHE A 84 11.91 7.30 2.63
CA PHE A 84 11.03 7.98 3.57
C PHE A 84 11.23 7.45 4.98
N CYS A 85 11.60 8.34 5.90
CA CYS A 85 11.75 8.05 7.32
C CYS A 85 10.96 9.04 8.18
N THR A 86 10.64 8.63 9.41
CA THR A 86 10.01 9.49 10.42
C THR A 86 10.81 9.46 11.71
N LYS A 87 10.75 10.53 12.49
CA LYS A 87 11.46 10.62 13.78
C LYS A 87 10.82 9.71 14.84
N SER A 88 9.50 9.61 14.83
CA SER A 88 8.74 8.78 15.77
C SER A 88 7.65 7.96 15.06
N ALA A 89 6.90 7.16 15.82
CA ALA A 89 5.73 6.43 15.34
C ALA A 89 4.53 7.36 15.08
N ASP A 90 4.44 8.45 15.82
CA ASP A 90 3.39 9.47 15.69
C ASP A 90 3.87 10.59 14.76
N PHE A 91 3.69 10.38 13.46
CA PHE A 91 4.09 11.34 12.44
C PHE A 91 2.89 11.89 11.67
N THR A 92 3.02 13.11 11.17
CA THR A 92 1.98 13.74 10.36
C THR A 92 1.85 13.02 9.03
N TRP A 93 0.68 12.40 8.79
CA TRP A 93 0.36 11.73 7.53
C TRP A 93 -0.95 12.25 6.93
N ASN A 94 -0.86 12.83 5.74
CA ASN A 94 -2.01 13.25 4.96
C ASN A 94 -2.28 12.23 3.86
N GLN A 95 -3.27 11.36 4.07
CA GLN A 95 -3.62 10.32 3.11
C GLN A 95 -3.96 10.93 1.75
N GLN A 96 -3.25 10.49 0.71
CA GLN A 96 -3.50 10.91 -0.66
C GLN A 96 -4.37 9.86 -1.37
N TYR A 97 -5.35 10.34 -2.11
CA TYR A 97 -6.24 9.50 -2.91
C TYR A 97 -6.14 9.92 -4.38
N HIS A 98 -6.05 8.95 -5.25
CA HIS A 98 -6.21 9.15 -6.68
C HIS A 98 -7.63 8.76 -7.09
N ALA A 99 -8.25 9.57 -7.94
CA ALA A 99 -9.50 9.19 -8.56
C ALA A 99 -9.28 7.95 -9.43
N TYR A 100 -10.22 7.02 -9.39
CA TYR A 100 -10.22 5.91 -10.33
C TYR A 100 -10.46 6.44 -11.75
N SER A 101 -9.90 5.75 -12.76
CA SER A 101 -10.23 6.07 -14.14
C SER A 101 -11.71 5.79 -14.42
N ASP A 102 -12.32 6.58 -15.31
CA ASP A 102 -13.73 6.39 -15.67
C ASP A 102 -14.02 4.97 -16.13
N LYS A 103 -13.13 4.41 -16.95
CA LYS A 103 -13.22 3.00 -17.39
C LYS A 103 -13.24 2.03 -16.22
N TYR A 104 -12.38 2.22 -15.20
CA TYR A 104 -12.37 1.35 -14.01
C TYR A 104 -13.69 1.48 -13.21
N VAL A 105 -14.21 2.69 -13.10
CA VAL A 105 -15.48 2.95 -12.41
C VAL A 105 -16.63 2.29 -13.16
N GLU A 106 -16.69 2.40 -14.49
CA GLU A 106 -17.70 1.76 -15.33
C GLU A 106 -17.65 0.23 -15.23
N ASP A 107 -16.43 -0.35 -15.31
CA ASP A 107 -16.26 -1.81 -15.28
C ASP A 107 -16.55 -2.43 -13.91
N LYS A 108 -16.23 -1.73 -12.82
CA LYS A 108 -16.27 -2.29 -11.46
C LYS A 108 -17.46 -1.83 -10.63
N TYR A 109 -17.90 -0.60 -10.83
CA TYR A 109 -18.97 0.03 -10.05
C TYR A 109 -20.21 0.24 -10.92
N ALA A 110 -20.70 -0.87 -11.52
CA ALA A 110 -21.85 -0.85 -12.42
C ALA A 110 -23.21 -0.68 -11.69
N LEU A 111 -23.24 -0.84 -10.38
CA LEU A 111 -24.44 -0.68 -9.57
C LEU A 111 -24.50 0.71 -8.95
N ALA A 112 -25.70 1.23 -8.76
CA ALA A 112 -25.94 2.47 -8.05
C ALA A 112 -27.02 2.28 -6.98
N ASP A 113 -26.86 2.94 -5.84
CA ASP A 113 -27.88 3.01 -4.80
C ASP A 113 -28.92 4.10 -5.09
N THR A 114 -29.88 4.28 -4.18
CA THR A 114 -30.93 5.30 -4.28
C THR A 114 -30.40 6.73 -4.33
N ASP A 115 -29.20 6.98 -3.80
CA ASP A 115 -28.53 8.27 -3.78
C ASP A 115 -27.58 8.44 -4.99
N CYS A 116 -27.70 7.57 -5.99
CA CYS A 116 -26.83 7.55 -7.18
C CYS A 116 -25.33 7.29 -6.89
N ARG A 117 -24.99 6.76 -5.70
CA ARG A 117 -23.63 6.37 -5.38
C ARG A 117 -23.32 5.04 -6.04
N LYS A 118 -22.26 5.00 -6.83
CA LYS A 118 -21.82 3.78 -7.50
C LYS A 118 -21.14 2.82 -6.51
N TYR A 119 -21.49 1.53 -6.60
CA TYR A 119 -20.90 0.48 -5.75
C TYR A 119 -20.67 -0.82 -6.53
N GLN A 120 -19.88 -1.70 -5.94
CA GLN A 120 -19.68 -3.07 -6.44
C GLN A 120 -19.94 -4.08 -5.31
N LEU A 121 -20.39 -5.27 -5.71
CA LEU A 121 -20.63 -6.35 -4.77
C LEU A 121 -19.38 -7.21 -4.59
N TYR A 122 -18.98 -7.41 -3.35
CA TYR A 122 -17.86 -8.26 -2.98
C TYR A 122 -18.28 -9.70 -2.68
N ASN A 123 -17.42 -10.64 -3.00
CA ASN A 123 -17.62 -12.04 -2.69
C ASN A 123 -17.41 -12.30 -1.19
N LEU A 124 -18.37 -12.95 -0.56
CA LEU A 124 -18.33 -13.37 0.85
C LEU A 124 -17.60 -14.70 1.06
N THR A 125 -17.11 -15.35 0.00
CA THR A 125 -16.32 -16.57 0.10
C THR A 125 -14.91 -16.25 0.63
N SER A 126 -14.41 -17.09 1.55
CA SER A 126 -13.04 -16.99 2.00
C SER A 126 -12.04 -17.32 0.88
N PRO A 127 -10.93 -16.58 0.73
CA PRO A 127 -9.88 -16.93 -0.23
C PRO A 127 -9.17 -18.24 0.13
N ASN A 128 -9.05 -18.54 1.43
CA ASN A 128 -8.45 -19.76 1.97
C ASN A 128 -9.50 -20.66 2.62
N PRO A 129 -9.28 -21.99 2.66
CA PRO A 129 -10.18 -22.91 3.36
C PRO A 129 -10.36 -22.53 4.82
N ARG A 130 -11.62 -22.42 5.27
CA ARG A 130 -12.00 -22.14 6.67
C ARG A 130 -13.12 -23.10 7.10
N PRO A 131 -12.78 -24.30 7.56
CA PRO A 131 -13.78 -25.32 7.94
C PRO A 131 -14.77 -24.83 9.03
N ASN A 132 -14.28 -24.01 9.96
CA ASN A 132 -15.08 -23.39 11.02
C ASN A 132 -16.04 -22.30 10.55
N MET A 133 -15.94 -21.88 9.29
CA MET A 133 -16.82 -20.87 8.65
C MET A 133 -17.76 -21.51 7.61
N THR A 134 -17.99 -22.83 7.69
CA THR A 134 -18.86 -23.58 6.80
C THR A 134 -20.21 -23.75 7.50
N TYR A 135 -21.16 -22.87 7.22
CA TYR A 135 -22.53 -22.88 7.77
C TYR A 135 -23.52 -22.37 6.73
N GLU A 136 -24.75 -22.83 6.80
CA GLU A 136 -25.84 -22.31 5.98
C GLU A 136 -26.22 -20.90 6.45
N TRP A 137 -26.45 -20.00 5.50
CA TRP A 137 -26.82 -18.61 5.78
C TRP A 137 -28.11 -18.20 5.03
N MET A 138 -29.19 -17.95 5.77
CA MET A 138 -30.50 -17.51 5.23
C MET A 138 -30.97 -18.36 4.04
N GLY A 139 -30.78 -19.67 4.13
CA GLY A 139 -31.17 -20.62 3.09
C GLY A 139 -30.21 -20.71 1.91
N HIS A 140 -29.03 -20.06 1.99
CA HIS A 140 -27.96 -20.19 1.02
C HIS A 140 -26.90 -21.18 1.50
N PRO A 141 -26.45 -22.12 0.64
CA PRO A 141 -25.45 -23.11 1.01
C PRO A 141 -24.07 -22.45 1.26
N PRO A 142 -23.27 -23.02 2.17
CA PRO A 142 -21.92 -22.50 2.42
C PRO A 142 -21.04 -22.64 1.19
N PRO A 143 -20.08 -21.71 0.98
CA PRO A 143 -19.04 -21.88 -0.03
C PRO A 143 -18.12 -23.06 0.32
N GLU A 144 -17.53 -23.69 -0.68
CA GLU A 144 -16.57 -24.80 -0.50
C GLU A 144 -15.43 -24.45 0.46
N LYS A 145 -14.92 -23.21 0.36
CA LYS A 145 -13.85 -22.70 1.24
C LYS A 145 -14.36 -22.06 2.53
N GLY A 146 -15.68 -22.09 2.78
CA GLY A 146 -16.30 -21.38 3.90
C GLY A 146 -16.51 -19.89 3.65
N TRP A 147 -17.24 -19.26 4.55
CA TRP A 147 -17.50 -17.82 4.51
C TRP A 147 -16.28 -17.01 4.98
N ARG A 148 -16.21 -15.77 4.55
CA ARG A 148 -15.17 -14.82 5.00
C ARG A 148 -15.37 -14.37 6.44
N TYR A 149 -16.61 -14.34 6.90
CA TYR A 149 -17.02 -13.81 8.20
C TYR A 149 -17.62 -14.92 9.06
N SER A 150 -17.53 -14.76 10.39
CA SER A 150 -18.24 -15.60 11.35
C SER A 150 -19.75 -15.38 11.24
N LYS A 151 -20.52 -16.30 11.81
CA LYS A 151 -21.99 -16.20 11.79
C LYS A 151 -22.49 -14.91 12.46
N ASP A 152 -21.85 -14.51 13.56
CA ASP A 152 -22.19 -13.28 14.29
C ASP A 152 -21.88 -12.02 13.46
N ALA A 153 -20.70 -12.00 12.79
CA ALA A 153 -20.33 -10.90 11.93
C ALA A 153 -21.23 -10.83 10.67
N MET A 154 -21.66 -11.98 10.12
CA MET A 154 -22.65 -12.03 9.05
C MET A 154 -24.00 -11.48 9.50
N GLN A 155 -24.41 -11.76 10.75
CA GLN A 155 -25.64 -11.22 11.30
C GLN A 155 -25.57 -9.68 11.42
N GLN A 156 -24.47 -9.16 11.94
CA GLN A 156 -24.28 -7.70 12.03
C GLN A 156 -24.32 -7.03 10.63
N LEU A 157 -23.72 -7.64 9.62
CA LEU A 157 -23.76 -7.14 8.24
C LEU A 157 -25.18 -7.22 7.65
N HIS A 158 -25.93 -8.27 7.98
CA HIS A 158 -27.34 -8.42 7.58
C HIS A 158 -28.22 -7.34 8.22
N ASP A 159 -28.11 -7.16 9.53
CA ASP A 159 -28.90 -6.18 10.29
C ASP A 159 -28.58 -4.74 9.84
N ALA A 160 -27.35 -4.49 9.41
CA ALA A 160 -26.93 -3.21 8.81
C ALA A 160 -27.36 -3.05 7.33
N GLY A 161 -28.09 -4.00 6.75
CA GLY A 161 -28.54 -3.96 5.35
C GLY A 161 -27.40 -4.00 4.32
N ARG A 162 -26.22 -4.52 4.70
CA ARG A 162 -25.03 -4.52 3.84
C ARG A 162 -24.88 -5.77 2.98
N ILE A 163 -25.74 -6.77 3.13
CA ILE A 163 -25.70 -7.99 2.33
C ILE A 163 -26.76 -7.93 1.24
N TRP A 164 -26.30 -8.02 0.01
CA TRP A 164 -27.18 -8.22 -1.13
C TRP A 164 -27.51 -9.71 -1.29
N TYR A 165 -28.79 -10.04 -1.43
CA TYR A 165 -29.28 -11.39 -1.59
C TYR A 165 -29.78 -11.62 -3.03
N PRO A 166 -29.30 -12.66 -3.72
CA PRO A 166 -29.87 -13.05 -5.01
C PRO A 166 -31.26 -13.69 -4.81
N GLU A 167 -32.15 -13.54 -5.78
CA GLU A 167 -33.44 -14.20 -5.79
C GLU A 167 -33.29 -15.74 -5.81
N ASP A 168 -32.33 -16.22 -6.59
CA ASP A 168 -32.00 -17.64 -6.68
C ASP A 168 -31.16 -18.09 -5.47
N LYS A 169 -31.76 -18.93 -4.62
CA LYS A 169 -31.13 -19.45 -3.41
C LYS A 169 -29.91 -20.36 -3.65
N SER A 170 -29.72 -20.89 -4.87
CA SER A 170 -28.53 -21.62 -5.23
C SER A 170 -27.30 -20.70 -5.40
N LYS A 171 -27.51 -19.43 -5.65
CA LYS A 171 -26.47 -18.40 -5.72
C LYS A 171 -26.14 -17.86 -4.33
N ARG A 172 -24.93 -17.35 -4.18
CA ARG A 172 -24.44 -16.86 -2.90
C ARG A 172 -24.73 -15.38 -2.72
N PRO A 173 -25.07 -14.96 -1.48
CA PRO A 173 -25.15 -13.53 -1.15
C PRO A 173 -23.78 -12.85 -1.30
N ARG A 174 -23.80 -11.54 -1.44
CA ARG A 174 -22.61 -10.68 -1.62
C ARG A 174 -22.67 -9.49 -0.67
N LEU A 175 -21.49 -8.92 -0.36
CA LEU A 175 -21.35 -7.72 0.46
C LEU A 175 -21.27 -6.49 -0.41
#